data_9f5db633ee164f5ad82e512518ff2feb
#
_entry.id   9f5db633ee164f5ad82e512518ff2feb
#
_cell.length_a   1.000
_cell.length_b   1.000
_cell.length_c   1.000
_cell.angle_alpha   90.00
_cell.angle_beta   90.00
_cell.angle_gamma   90.00
#
_symmetry.space_group_name_H-M   'P 1'
#
loop_
_entity.id
_entity.type
_entity.pdbx_description
1 polymer ?
#
loop_
_entity_poly.entity_id
_entity_poly.type
_entity_poly.pdbx_seq_one_letter_code
_entity_poly.pdbx_strand_id
1 'polypeptide(L)'
;KIHLVAEHTANAGLPLVTTECWGIIDYKDWPLLSWDWVKELCELGTITAASTGQWIAIATSNFCGPQFVGMWRDIEWHQRLTETIKSAPIRANLPEKLVNALR
;
A
#
# COMPACT_ATOMS: atom_id res chain seq x y z
N LYS A 1 11.45 6.03 6.27
CA LYS A 1 10.32 6.96 6.50
C LYS A 1 9.02 6.25 6.91
N ILE A 2 8.69 5.09 6.33
CA ILE A 2 7.48 4.32 6.66
C ILE A 2 7.45 3.96 8.14
N HIS A 3 8.54 3.44 8.69
CA HIS A 3 8.64 3.09 10.11
C HIS A 3 8.49 4.31 11.02
N LEU A 4 9.05 5.46 10.65
CA LEU A 4 8.93 6.70 11.42
C LEU A 4 7.47 7.17 11.49
N VAL A 5 6.75 7.12 10.38
CA VAL A 5 5.34 7.49 10.35
C VAL A 5 4.51 6.52 11.19
N ALA A 6 4.77 5.22 11.07
CA ALA A 6 4.09 4.20 11.86
C ALA A 6 4.31 4.41 13.36
N GLU A 7 5.53 4.68 13.79
CA GLU A 7 5.87 4.95 15.18
C GLU A 7 5.17 6.21 15.70
N HIS A 8 5.21 7.29 14.91
CA HIS A 8 4.56 8.55 15.25
C HIS A 8 3.05 8.37 15.46
N THR A 9 2.39 7.69 14.54
CA THR A 9 0.93 7.47 14.62
C THR A 9 0.56 6.48 15.72
N ALA A 10 1.40 5.46 15.97
CA ALA A 10 1.20 4.56 17.10
C ALA A 10 1.25 5.31 18.43
N ASN A 11 2.22 6.21 18.60
CA ASN A 11 2.34 7.04 19.79
C ASN A 11 1.17 8.00 19.96
N ALA A 12 0.57 8.45 18.86
CA ALA A 12 -0.62 9.31 18.87
C ALA A 12 -1.93 8.52 19.03
N GLY A 13 -1.89 7.19 19.02
CA GLY A 13 -3.08 6.34 19.11
C GLY A 13 -3.92 6.33 17.84
N LEU A 14 -3.34 6.58 16.68
CA LEU A 14 -4.05 6.70 15.41
C LEU A 14 -3.63 5.58 14.44
N PRO A 15 -4.58 4.95 13.75
CA PRO A 15 -4.26 4.06 12.63
C PRO A 15 -3.90 4.86 11.39
N LEU A 16 -3.26 4.20 10.43
CA LEU A 16 -2.91 4.77 9.12
C LEU A 16 -3.77 4.18 8.01
N VAL A 17 -4.03 5.01 7.02
CA VAL A 17 -4.56 4.60 5.72
C VAL A 17 -3.74 5.25 4.61
N THR A 18 -3.61 4.54 3.51
CA THR A 18 -2.99 5.06 2.29
C THR A 18 -3.98 4.95 1.16
N THR A 19 -4.30 6.06 0.53
CA THR A 19 -5.20 6.13 -0.62
C THR A 19 -4.47 5.99 -1.95
N GLU A 20 -3.18 6.30 -1.95
CA GLU A 20 -2.26 6.13 -3.08
C GLU A 20 -0.95 5.58 -2.53
N CYS A 21 -0.33 4.64 -3.21
CA CYS A 21 0.83 4.01 -2.65
C CYS A 21 2.13 4.33 -3.37
N TRP A 22 3.17 3.78 -2.84
CA TRP A 22 4.58 4.11 -3.00
C TRP A 22 5.07 3.98 -4.45
N GLY A 23 4.87 5.04 -5.23
CA GLY A 23 5.34 5.12 -6.59
C GLY A 23 5.41 6.56 -7.05
N ILE A 24 5.91 6.74 -8.24
CA ILE A 24 6.00 8.06 -8.88
C ILE A 24 4.70 8.31 -9.64
N ILE A 25 3.92 9.28 -9.19
CA ILE A 25 2.62 9.61 -9.77
C ILE A 25 2.74 10.07 -11.23
N ASP A 26 3.81 10.81 -11.54
CA ASP A 26 4.02 11.40 -12.86
C ASP A 26 4.75 10.47 -13.85
N TYR A 27 5.09 9.27 -13.42
CA TYR A 27 5.73 8.28 -14.29
C TYR A 27 4.67 7.62 -15.18
N LYS A 28 4.50 8.18 -16.37
CA LYS A 28 3.46 7.74 -17.30
C LYS A 28 3.90 6.52 -18.10
N ASP A 29 2.93 5.76 -18.57
CA ASP A 29 3.19 4.60 -19.41
C ASP A 29 3.74 5.04 -20.76
N TRP A 30 5.03 4.90 -20.91
CA TRP A 30 5.77 5.19 -22.11
C TRP A 30 6.47 3.92 -22.58
N PRO A 31 6.39 3.55 -23.89
CA PRO A 31 6.92 2.26 -24.36
C PRO A 31 8.41 2.01 -24.09
N LEU A 32 9.18 3.07 -23.91
CA LEU A 32 10.63 2.98 -23.67
C LEU A 32 11.00 3.02 -22.18
N LEU A 33 10.03 3.20 -21.29
CA LEU A 33 10.29 3.24 -19.86
C LEU A 33 10.19 1.85 -19.25
N SER A 34 11.09 1.57 -18.30
CA SER A 34 11.00 0.35 -17.50
C SER A 34 10.09 0.59 -16.30
N TRP A 35 9.09 -0.29 -16.13
CA TRP A 35 8.19 -0.27 -14.99
C TRP A 35 8.63 -1.20 -13.87
N ASP A 36 9.63 -2.02 -14.10
CA ASP A 36 10.06 -3.03 -13.12
C ASP A 36 10.48 -2.40 -11.80
N TRP A 37 11.32 -1.38 -11.84
CA TRP A 37 11.77 -0.71 -10.61
C TRP A 37 10.63 0.02 -9.90
N VAL A 38 9.63 0.53 -10.62
CA VAL A 38 8.44 1.17 -10.03
C VAL A 38 7.61 0.13 -9.28
N LYS A 39 7.41 -1.04 -9.89
CA LYS A 39 6.70 -2.16 -9.25
C LYS A 39 7.45 -2.67 -8.02
N GLU A 40 8.76 -2.84 -8.12
CA GLU A 40 9.59 -3.26 -6.99
C GLU A 40 9.52 -2.27 -5.83
N LEU A 41 9.59 -0.96 -6.12
CA LEU A 41 9.48 0.07 -5.11
C LEU A 41 8.11 0.06 -4.43
N CYS A 42 7.05 -0.07 -5.20
CA CYS A 42 5.68 -0.16 -4.69
C CYS A 42 5.49 -1.40 -3.83
N GLU A 43 5.99 -2.54 -4.26
CA GLU A 43 5.90 -3.79 -3.51
C GLU A 43 6.69 -3.71 -2.20
N LEU A 44 7.91 -3.18 -2.24
CA LEU A 44 8.72 -2.95 -1.03
C LEU A 44 8.01 -2.04 -0.03
N GLY A 45 7.44 -0.94 -0.51
CA GLY A 45 6.68 -0.02 0.34
C GLY A 45 5.46 -0.68 0.97
N THR A 46 4.73 -1.47 0.19
CA THR A 46 3.55 -2.21 0.64
C THR A 46 3.92 -3.25 1.70
N ILE A 47 4.94 -4.06 1.46
CA ILE A 47 5.43 -5.05 2.42
C ILE A 47 5.87 -4.37 3.72
N THR A 48 6.64 -3.29 3.61
CA THR A 48 7.13 -2.55 4.77
C THR A 48 5.98 -1.97 5.58
N ALA A 49 5.03 -1.29 4.95
CA ALA A 49 3.87 -0.72 5.63
C ALA A 49 3.02 -1.80 6.30
N ALA A 50 2.72 -2.88 5.57
CA ALA A 50 1.94 -4.00 6.09
C ALA A 50 2.61 -4.64 7.31
N SER A 51 3.93 -4.78 7.30
CA SER A 51 4.68 -5.39 8.39
C SER A 51 4.60 -4.60 9.71
N THR A 52 4.34 -3.30 9.65
CA THR A 52 4.23 -2.47 10.86
C THR A 52 2.96 -2.76 11.66
N GLY A 53 1.90 -3.23 11.01
CA GLY A 53 0.59 -3.41 11.61
C GLY A 53 -0.18 -2.12 11.88
N GLN A 54 0.35 -0.96 11.49
CA GLN A 54 -0.24 0.34 11.76
C GLN A 54 -1.25 0.76 10.67
N TRP A 55 -1.10 0.22 9.47
CA TRP A 55 -2.03 0.47 8.36
C TRP A 55 -3.25 -0.44 8.41
N ILE A 56 -4.44 0.15 8.40
CA ILE A 56 -5.72 -0.58 8.32
C ILE A 56 -6.26 -0.63 6.89
N ALA A 57 -5.74 0.18 6.00
CA ALA A 57 -6.05 0.14 4.58
C ALA A 57 -4.84 0.62 3.76
N ILE A 58 -4.54 -0.13 2.71
CA ILE A 58 -3.49 0.22 1.74
C ILE A 58 -4.11 0.11 0.35
N ALA A 59 -4.15 1.23 -0.38
CA ALA A 59 -4.64 1.27 -1.74
C ALA A 59 -3.50 1.56 -2.72
N THR A 60 -3.47 0.80 -3.81
CA THR A 60 -2.50 0.96 -4.90
C THR A 60 -3.17 1.42 -6.18
N SER A 61 -4.36 2.01 -6.06
CA SER A 61 -5.28 2.22 -7.17
C SER A 61 -4.79 3.21 -8.24
N ASN A 62 -3.93 4.13 -7.89
CA ASN A 62 -3.39 5.07 -8.85
C ASN A 62 -2.52 4.43 -9.94
N PHE A 63 -2.12 3.18 -9.76
CA PHE A 63 -1.38 2.41 -10.77
C PHE A 63 -2.26 1.53 -11.65
N CYS A 64 -3.56 1.57 -11.45
CA CYS A 64 -4.52 0.72 -12.16
C CYS A 64 -5.21 1.41 -13.34
N GLY A 65 -4.81 2.63 -13.67
CA GLY A 65 -5.36 3.35 -14.80
C GLY A 65 -4.79 2.90 -16.15
N PRO A 66 -5.49 3.15 -17.26
CA PRO A 66 -5.02 2.77 -18.59
C PRO A 66 -3.65 3.32 -18.96
N GLN A 67 -3.28 4.44 -18.39
CA GLN A 67 -1.96 5.05 -18.61
C GLN A 67 -0.81 4.26 -17.98
N PHE A 68 -1.10 3.30 -17.13
CA PHE A 68 -0.10 2.46 -16.45
C PHE A 68 -0.23 1.00 -16.86
N VAL A 69 -0.37 0.75 -18.15
CA VAL A 69 -0.63 -0.57 -18.73
C VAL A 69 0.38 -1.63 -18.25
N GLY A 70 1.65 -1.26 -18.13
CA GLY A 70 2.68 -2.19 -17.64
C GLY A 70 2.48 -2.67 -16.21
N MET A 71 1.65 -1.99 -15.44
CA MET A 71 1.36 -2.36 -14.05
C MET A 71 0.00 -3.05 -13.90
N TRP A 72 -1.06 -2.49 -14.44
CA TRP A 72 -2.38 -3.07 -14.19
C TRP A 72 -2.62 -4.40 -14.91
N ARG A 73 -1.85 -4.72 -15.94
CA ARG A 73 -1.89 -6.03 -16.61
C ARG A 73 -1.06 -7.12 -15.91
N ASP A 74 -0.23 -6.74 -14.95
CA ASP A 74 0.59 -7.69 -14.20
C ASP A 74 -0.25 -8.32 -13.07
N ILE A 75 -1.00 -9.34 -13.42
CA ILE A 75 -1.94 -10.02 -12.52
C ILE A 75 -1.21 -10.62 -11.33
N GLU A 76 -0.07 -11.27 -11.56
CA GLU A 76 0.70 -11.91 -10.49
C GLU A 76 1.21 -10.90 -9.47
N TRP A 77 1.67 -9.74 -9.94
CA TRP A 77 2.10 -8.66 -9.08
C TRP A 77 0.95 -8.15 -8.20
N HIS A 78 -0.21 -7.90 -8.79
CA HIS A 78 -1.40 -7.48 -8.05
C HIS A 78 -1.85 -8.52 -7.03
N GLN A 79 -1.81 -9.80 -7.38
CA GLN A 79 -2.17 -10.88 -6.47
C GLN A 79 -1.21 -10.96 -5.28
N ARG A 80 0.10 -10.80 -5.51
CA ARG A 80 1.08 -10.77 -4.41
C ARG A 80 0.84 -9.62 -3.46
N LEU A 81 0.61 -8.40 -4.00
CA LEU A 81 0.32 -7.24 -3.17
C LEU A 81 -0.96 -7.41 -2.36
N THR A 82 -2.01 -7.89 -3.01
CA THR A 82 -3.29 -8.15 -2.35
C THR A 82 -3.13 -9.14 -1.21
N GLU A 83 -2.42 -10.23 -1.44
CA GLU A 83 -2.19 -11.24 -0.41
C GLU A 83 -1.35 -10.71 0.75
N THR A 84 -0.31 -9.93 0.46
CA THR A 84 0.48 -9.25 1.47
C THR A 84 -0.37 -8.35 2.36
N ILE A 85 -1.26 -7.56 1.76
CA ILE A 85 -2.15 -6.65 2.50
C ILE A 85 -3.16 -7.44 3.33
N LYS A 86 -3.80 -8.45 2.74
CA LYS A 86 -4.84 -9.24 3.40
C LYS A 86 -4.30 -10.05 4.58
N SER A 87 -3.10 -10.57 4.48
CA SER A 87 -2.49 -11.41 5.53
C SER A 87 -1.78 -10.62 6.62
N ALA A 88 -1.61 -9.30 6.43
CA ALA A 88 -0.92 -8.47 7.40
C ALA A 88 -1.73 -8.32 8.70
N PRO A 89 -1.09 -8.42 9.87
CA PRO A 89 -1.78 -8.16 11.14
C PRO A 89 -2.05 -6.68 11.32
N ILE A 90 -3.16 -6.35 11.96
CA ILE A 90 -3.45 -4.98 12.41
C ILE A 90 -3.06 -4.90 13.89
N ARG A 91 -2.10 -4.05 14.20
CA ARG A 91 -1.59 -3.81 15.57
C ARG A 91 -1.98 -2.44 16.10
N ALA A 92 -2.56 -1.58 15.27
CA ALA A 92 -3.02 -0.27 15.67
C ALA A 92 -4.17 -0.38 16.67
N ASN A 93 -4.22 0.53 17.63
CA ASN A 93 -5.37 0.67 18.52
C ASN A 93 -6.55 1.23 17.72
N LEU A 94 -7.59 0.42 17.60
CA LEU A 94 -8.81 0.82 16.89
C LEU A 94 -9.88 1.20 17.90
N PRO A 95 -10.60 2.31 17.68
CA PRO A 95 -11.80 2.61 18.46
C PRO A 95 -12.80 1.45 18.36
N GLU A 96 -13.44 1.12 19.46
CA GLU A 96 -14.44 0.04 19.51
C GLU A 96 -15.52 0.18 18.43
N LYS A 97 -15.95 1.41 18.21
CA LYS A 97 -16.93 1.73 17.17
C LYS A 97 -16.46 1.34 15.77
N LEU A 98 -15.18 1.57 15.46
CA LEU A 98 -14.60 1.17 14.19
C LEU A 98 -14.47 -0.34 14.07
N VAL A 99 -14.01 -1.01 15.13
CA VAL A 99 -13.92 -2.48 15.18
C VAL A 99 -15.28 -3.12 14.91
N ASN A 100 -16.34 -2.61 15.53
CA ASN A 100 -17.70 -3.10 15.32
C ASN A 100 -18.19 -2.87 13.89
N ALA A 101 -17.81 -1.78 13.25
CA ALA A 101 -18.17 -1.49 11.86
C ALA A 101 -17.44 -2.40 10.85
N LEU A 102 -16.26 -2.94 11.21
CA LEU A 102 -15.45 -3.81 10.36
C LEU A 102 -15.80 -5.31 10.47
N ARG A 103 -16.64 -5.65 11.41
CA ARG A 103 -17.10 -7.04 11.61
C ARG A 103 -18.20 -7.48 10.67
#